data_e8b136a47edf89ce5d0a183ced57308a
#
_entry.id   e8b136a47edf89ce5d0a183ced57308a
#
_cell.length_a   1.000
_cell.length_b   1.000
_cell.length_c   1.000
_cell.angle_alpha   90.00
_cell.angle_beta   90.00
_cell.angle_gamma   90.00
#
_symmetry.space_group_name_H-M   'P 1'
#
loop_
_entity.id
_entity.type
_entity.pdbx_description
1 polymer ?
#
loop_
_entity_poly.entity_id
_entity_poly.type
_entity_poly.pdbx_seq_one_letter_code
_entity_poly.pdbx_strand_id
1 'polypeptide(L)'
;MCALGLEDRLVGISHSCDYPPSVTELPRLTRPRRNLDGLSSAEIDAAVRAALREDGSVYAIDIDAINALGPDLILTQGICDVCAVPQSQVLHTLKSGPSDALRCKRSEVLSLDAHDLAAIFQSIGDVGCATGAIAAAHALVVDMRRRIAAVRRRVAERPRPRVLALEWLDPPYVPGHWVPELIDIAGGELVAGAARRPSYRVEWSDLHALAPHPDVVLVMPCGFDLVETRREASRYATRLQGLAGAVHCLDASAYFSRSGPRIVDGLDMLASAIFSS
;
A
#
# COMPACT_ATOMS: atom_id res chain seq x y z
N MET A 1 -13.43 5.90 -2.02
CA MET A 1 -14.82 6.21 -1.64
C MET A 1 -14.87 7.46 -0.78
N CYS A 2 -14.38 7.48 0.47
CA CYS A 2 -14.51 8.62 1.39
C CYS A 2 -13.97 9.94 0.82
N ALA A 3 -12.79 9.92 0.16
CA ALA A 3 -12.23 11.10 -0.50
C ALA A 3 -13.08 11.66 -1.66
N LEU A 4 -14.05 10.89 -2.15
CA LEU A 4 -15.03 11.31 -3.16
C LEU A 4 -16.38 11.75 -2.54
N GLY A 5 -16.47 11.83 -1.20
CA GLY A 5 -17.72 12.16 -0.51
C GLY A 5 -18.77 11.05 -0.54
N LEU A 6 -18.34 9.79 -0.69
CA LEU A 6 -19.23 8.63 -0.84
C LEU A 6 -19.16 7.70 0.38
N GLU A 7 -18.85 8.24 1.55
CA GLU A 7 -18.72 7.47 2.78
C GLU A 7 -20.02 6.76 3.15
N ASP A 8 -21.15 7.46 3.05
CA ASP A 8 -22.49 6.93 3.36
C ASP A 8 -22.92 5.78 2.43
N ARG A 9 -22.21 5.56 1.32
CA ARG A 9 -22.49 4.47 0.39
C ARG A 9 -21.66 3.21 0.68
N LEU A 10 -20.74 3.26 1.66
CA LEU A 10 -20.01 2.08 2.09
C LEU A 10 -20.88 1.22 2.98
N VAL A 11 -21.07 -0.05 2.62
CA VAL A 11 -21.85 -1.03 3.40
C VAL A 11 -20.96 -2.06 4.08
N GLY A 12 -19.69 -2.14 3.72
CA GLY A 12 -18.70 -3.03 4.32
C GLY A 12 -17.29 -2.68 3.88
N ILE A 13 -16.31 -3.15 4.65
CA ILE A 13 -14.89 -2.81 4.49
C ILE A 13 -14.01 -4.06 4.59
N SER A 14 -12.75 -3.98 4.17
CA SER A 14 -11.76 -5.02 4.44
C SER A 14 -11.23 -4.92 5.87
N HIS A 15 -10.54 -5.97 6.33
CA HIS A 15 -9.86 -5.97 7.63
C HIS A 15 -8.82 -4.85 7.78
N SER A 16 -8.22 -4.41 6.67
CA SER A 16 -7.19 -3.36 6.64
C SER A 16 -7.73 -1.95 6.51
N CYS A 17 -9.04 -1.76 6.38
CA CYS A 17 -9.63 -0.41 6.30
C CYS A 17 -9.67 0.22 7.70
N ASP A 18 -8.92 1.30 7.89
CA ASP A 18 -8.72 2.00 9.15
C ASP A 18 -8.91 3.53 9.03
N TYR A 19 -9.14 4.02 7.81
CA TYR A 19 -9.23 5.46 7.55
C TYR A 19 -10.33 5.80 6.52
N PRO A 20 -11.12 6.87 6.76
CA PRO A 20 -11.17 7.66 8.00
C PRO A 20 -11.74 6.83 9.18
N PRO A 21 -11.56 7.28 10.44
CA PRO A 21 -12.05 6.53 11.61
C PRO A 21 -13.54 6.19 11.57
N SER A 22 -14.35 7.03 10.95
CA SER A 22 -15.81 6.84 10.81
C SER A 22 -16.21 5.54 10.09
N VAL A 23 -15.38 5.00 9.21
CA VAL A 23 -15.72 3.74 8.50
C VAL A 23 -15.37 2.48 9.28
N THR A 24 -14.63 2.60 10.39
CA THR A 24 -14.10 1.43 11.13
C THR A 24 -15.19 0.59 11.81
N GLU A 25 -16.37 1.18 12.02
CA GLU A 25 -17.54 0.50 12.59
C GLU A 25 -18.34 -0.32 11.57
N LEU A 26 -18.02 -0.20 10.27
CA LEU A 26 -18.69 -0.97 9.23
C LEU A 26 -18.29 -2.45 9.29
N PRO A 27 -19.17 -3.38 8.83
CA PRO A 27 -18.87 -4.80 8.78
C PRO A 27 -17.56 -5.09 8.04
N ARG A 28 -16.68 -5.89 8.67
CA ARG A 28 -15.43 -6.35 8.04
C ARG A 28 -15.67 -7.62 7.26
N LEU A 29 -15.45 -7.56 5.96
CA LEU A 29 -15.80 -8.61 4.98
C LEU A 29 -14.62 -9.51 4.63
N THR A 30 -13.45 -9.21 5.18
CA THR A 30 -12.24 -10.03 5.02
C THR A 30 -11.52 -10.17 6.34
N ARG A 31 -10.68 -11.21 6.47
CA ARG A 31 -9.81 -11.41 7.63
C ARG A 31 -8.54 -12.15 7.21
N PRO A 32 -7.41 -11.92 7.87
CA PRO A 32 -6.26 -12.81 7.72
C PRO A 32 -6.62 -14.24 8.13
N ARG A 33 -6.11 -15.25 7.44
CA ARG A 33 -6.29 -16.65 7.83
C ARG A 33 -5.46 -17.04 9.05
N ARG A 34 -4.37 -16.30 9.29
CA ARG A 34 -3.48 -16.45 10.44
C ARG A 34 -3.40 -15.12 11.19
N ASN A 35 -3.31 -15.19 12.52
CA ASN A 35 -3.05 -13.99 13.30
C ASN A 35 -1.60 -13.52 13.03
N LEU A 36 -1.45 -12.27 12.59
CA LEU A 36 -0.16 -11.64 12.28
C LEU A 36 0.20 -10.55 13.29
N ASP A 37 -0.66 -10.28 14.28
CA ASP A 37 -0.48 -9.20 15.24
C ASP A 37 0.79 -9.39 16.09
N GLY A 38 1.61 -8.36 16.16
CA GLY A 38 2.80 -8.34 17.00
C GLY A 38 3.98 -9.18 16.51
N LEU A 39 3.82 -9.92 15.40
CA LEU A 39 4.90 -10.67 14.78
C LEU A 39 5.98 -9.77 14.19
N SER A 40 7.20 -10.29 14.06
CA SER A 40 8.29 -9.68 13.30
C SER A 40 8.08 -9.85 11.79
N SER A 41 8.82 -9.08 10.98
CA SER A 41 8.80 -9.23 9.52
C SER A 41 9.15 -10.64 9.07
N ALA A 42 10.11 -11.31 9.72
CA ALA A 42 10.47 -12.71 9.44
C ALA A 42 9.32 -13.68 9.72
N GLU A 43 8.64 -13.52 10.86
CA GLU A 43 7.51 -14.37 11.26
C GLU A 43 6.31 -14.16 10.34
N ILE A 44 6.00 -12.91 9.97
CA ILE A 44 4.93 -12.58 9.02
C ILE A 44 5.23 -13.20 7.65
N ASP A 45 6.46 -13.04 7.13
CA ASP A 45 6.86 -13.63 5.84
C ASP A 45 6.72 -15.16 5.86
N ALA A 46 7.12 -15.82 6.94
CA ALA A 46 6.93 -17.27 7.12
C ALA A 46 5.44 -17.67 7.16
N ALA A 47 4.61 -16.91 7.91
CA ALA A 47 3.17 -17.16 8.03
C ALA A 47 2.44 -16.96 6.69
N VAL A 48 2.79 -15.93 5.95
CA VAL A 48 2.26 -15.64 4.60
C VAL A 48 2.60 -16.76 3.62
N ARG A 49 3.87 -17.18 3.58
CA ARG A 49 4.29 -18.31 2.71
C ARG A 49 3.59 -19.61 3.08
N ALA A 50 3.37 -19.86 4.37
CA ALA A 50 2.63 -21.03 4.81
C ALA A 50 1.16 -20.95 4.39
N ALA A 51 0.48 -19.80 4.57
CA ALA A 51 -0.91 -19.62 4.15
C ALA A 51 -1.08 -19.80 2.63
N LEU A 52 -0.17 -19.26 1.82
CA LEU A 52 -0.22 -19.45 0.36
C LEU A 52 -0.05 -20.91 -0.05
N ARG A 53 0.82 -21.68 0.63
CA ARG A 53 1.04 -23.10 0.31
C ARG A 53 -0.12 -24.00 0.76
N GLU A 54 -0.67 -23.73 1.94
CA GLU A 54 -1.65 -24.61 2.59
C GLU A 54 -3.09 -24.25 2.22
N ASP A 55 -3.38 -22.95 2.14
CA ASP A 55 -4.73 -22.42 1.96
C ASP A 55 -4.95 -21.79 0.57
N GLY A 56 -3.89 -21.63 -0.23
CA GLY A 56 -3.92 -20.95 -1.54
C GLY A 56 -4.19 -19.44 -1.44
N SER A 57 -4.32 -18.87 -0.24
CA SER A 57 -4.60 -17.45 -0.02
C SER A 57 -4.25 -17.02 1.40
N VAL A 58 -3.81 -15.78 1.55
CA VAL A 58 -3.51 -15.16 2.85
C VAL A 58 -4.78 -14.76 3.60
N TYR A 59 -5.86 -14.45 2.86
CA TYR A 59 -7.09 -13.90 3.43
C TYR A 59 -8.31 -14.77 3.19
N ALA A 60 -9.24 -14.76 4.13
CA ALA A 60 -10.58 -15.30 3.97
C ALA A 60 -11.57 -14.17 3.67
N ILE A 61 -12.55 -14.47 2.83
CA ILE A 61 -13.66 -13.58 2.48
C ILE A 61 -14.92 -14.10 3.18
N ASP A 62 -15.66 -13.22 3.83
CA ASP A 62 -16.97 -13.52 4.42
C ASP A 62 -18.06 -13.35 3.35
N ILE A 63 -18.30 -14.43 2.61
CA ILE A 63 -19.27 -14.42 1.51
C ILE A 63 -20.71 -14.27 2.03
N ASP A 64 -21.01 -14.79 3.21
CA ASP A 64 -22.35 -14.71 3.78
C ASP A 64 -22.67 -13.26 4.18
N ALA A 65 -21.71 -12.55 4.78
CA ALA A 65 -21.84 -11.14 5.08
C ALA A 65 -21.98 -10.29 3.80
N ILE A 66 -21.19 -10.57 2.76
CA ILE A 66 -21.31 -9.87 1.46
C ILE A 66 -22.70 -10.09 0.86
N ASN A 67 -23.21 -11.34 0.89
CA ASN A 67 -24.53 -11.66 0.37
C ASN A 67 -25.64 -10.97 1.16
N ALA A 68 -25.51 -10.91 2.49
CA ALA A 68 -26.50 -10.25 3.35
C ALA A 68 -26.55 -8.72 3.09
N LEU A 69 -25.41 -8.09 2.84
CA LEU A 69 -25.29 -6.68 2.52
C LEU A 69 -25.75 -6.35 1.09
N GLY A 70 -25.57 -7.27 0.14
CA GLY A 70 -25.98 -7.15 -1.25
C GLY A 70 -25.42 -5.91 -1.96
N PRO A 71 -24.10 -5.66 -1.98
CA PRO A 71 -23.50 -4.49 -2.59
C PRO A 71 -23.68 -4.49 -4.11
N ASP A 72 -23.87 -3.31 -4.71
CA ASP A 72 -23.90 -3.15 -6.17
C ASP A 72 -22.48 -3.16 -6.76
N LEU A 73 -21.49 -2.68 -5.99
CA LEU A 73 -20.10 -2.55 -6.39
C LEU A 73 -19.17 -3.13 -5.32
N ILE A 74 -18.22 -3.95 -5.74
CA ILE A 74 -17.12 -4.47 -4.90
C ILE A 74 -15.80 -3.92 -5.44
N LEU A 75 -15.10 -3.16 -4.59
CA LEU A 75 -13.77 -2.66 -4.90
C LEU A 75 -12.73 -3.65 -4.35
N THR A 76 -11.80 -4.06 -5.18
CA THR A 76 -10.69 -4.94 -4.82
C THR A 76 -9.40 -4.45 -5.46
N GLN A 77 -8.29 -5.15 -5.25
CA GLN A 77 -7.02 -4.91 -5.95
C GLN A 77 -6.29 -6.23 -6.21
N GLY A 78 -5.58 -6.32 -7.33
CA GLY A 78 -4.82 -7.49 -7.75
C GLY A 78 -3.32 -7.23 -7.88
N ILE A 79 -2.80 -6.17 -7.27
CA ILE A 79 -1.39 -5.78 -7.40
C ILE A 79 -0.47 -6.81 -6.75
N CYS A 80 -0.89 -7.39 -5.62
CA CYS A 80 -0.10 -8.31 -4.83
C CYS A 80 -1.02 -9.28 -4.08
N ASP A 81 -0.85 -10.57 -4.32
CA ASP A 81 -1.64 -11.63 -3.67
C ASP A 81 -1.38 -11.72 -2.15
N VAL A 82 -0.34 -11.05 -1.67
CA VAL A 82 0.04 -11.00 -0.25
C VAL A 82 -0.61 -9.82 0.47
N CYS A 83 -0.80 -8.68 -0.22
CA CYS A 83 -1.22 -7.44 0.40
C CYS A 83 -2.74 -7.23 0.39
N ALA A 84 -3.46 -7.94 -0.47
CA ALA A 84 -4.91 -7.80 -0.62
C ALA A 84 -5.55 -9.08 -1.17
N VAL A 85 -6.88 -9.09 -1.19
CA VAL A 85 -7.67 -10.16 -1.81
C VAL A 85 -7.74 -9.90 -3.32
N PRO A 86 -7.16 -10.73 -4.18
CA PRO A 86 -7.16 -10.50 -5.62
C PRO A 86 -8.57 -10.69 -6.22
N GLN A 87 -8.82 -9.98 -7.32
CA GLN A 87 -10.10 -10.02 -8.04
C GLN A 87 -10.51 -11.47 -8.40
N SER A 88 -9.54 -12.29 -8.81
CA SER A 88 -9.78 -13.71 -9.15
C SER A 88 -10.37 -14.49 -7.99
N GLN A 89 -9.87 -14.25 -6.76
CA GLN A 89 -10.39 -14.89 -5.55
C GLN A 89 -11.80 -14.38 -5.22
N VAL A 90 -12.07 -13.07 -5.33
CA VAL A 90 -13.40 -12.49 -5.15
C VAL A 90 -14.38 -13.13 -6.13
N LEU A 91 -14.07 -13.12 -7.43
CA LEU A 91 -14.92 -13.70 -8.48
C LEU A 91 -15.13 -15.21 -8.28
N HIS A 92 -14.09 -15.95 -7.89
CA HIS A 92 -14.21 -17.38 -7.59
C HIS A 92 -15.16 -17.61 -6.41
N THR A 93 -14.99 -16.87 -5.32
CA THR A 93 -15.82 -16.99 -4.12
C THR A 93 -17.28 -16.65 -4.41
N LEU A 94 -17.55 -15.58 -5.18
CA LEU A 94 -18.90 -15.20 -5.59
C LEU A 94 -19.57 -16.26 -6.48
N LYS A 95 -18.81 -16.99 -7.30
CA LYS A 95 -19.32 -18.05 -8.17
C LYS A 95 -19.55 -19.38 -7.44
N SER A 96 -18.75 -19.66 -6.42
CA SER A 96 -18.73 -20.94 -5.71
C SER A 96 -19.68 -20.98 -4.51
N GLY A 97 -20.32 -19.86 -4.17
CA GLY A 97 -21.32 -19.79 -3.11
C GLY A 97 -22.60 -20.59 -3.44
N PRO A 98 -23.41 -20.95 -2.44
CA PRO A 98 -24.69 -21.66 -2.65
C PRO A 98 -25.54 -20.96 -3.72
N SER A 99 -26.26 -21.75 -4.52
CA SER A 99 -27.04 -21.26 -5.65
C SER A 99 -28.12 -20.23 -5.28
N ASP A 100 -28.52 -20.16 -4.02
CA ASP A 100 -29.47 -19.17 -3.49
C ASP A 100 -28.82 -17.82 -3.12
N ALA A 101 -27.49 -17.75 -3.13
CA ALA A 101 -26.73 -16.50 -2.94
C ALA A 101 -26.80 -15.55 -4.16
N LEU A 102 -27.98 -15.43 -4.77
CA LEU A 102 -28.20 -14.78 -6.06
C LEU A 102 -28.05 -13.25 -6.04
N ARG A 103 -28.00 -12.61 -4.87
CA ARG A 103 -27.92 -11.13 -4.79
C ARG A 103 -26.58 -10.61 -5.31
N CYS A 104 -25.47 -11.23 -4.91
CA CYS A 104 -24.13 -10.78 -5.32
C CYS A 104 -23.72 -11.19 -6.74
N LYS A 105 -24.47 -12.04 -7.44
CA LYS A 105 -24.20 -12.34 -8.87
C LYS A 105 -24.42 -11.11 -9.78
N ARG A 106 -25.02 -10.03 -9.25
CA ARG A 106 -25.23 -8.76 -9.95
C ARG A 106 -24.23 -7.67 -9.56
N SER A 107 -23.37 -7.91 -8.54
CA SER A 107 -22.38 -6.92 -8.13
C SER A 107 -21.32 -6.78 -9.22
N GLU A 108 -21.03 -5.55 -9.58
CA GLU A 108 -19.84 -5.22 -10.36
C GLU A 108 -18.60 -5.37 -9.49
N VAL A 109 -17.52 -5.96 -10.02
CA VAL A 109 -16.24 -6.08 -9.33
C VAL A 109 -15.21 -5.23 -10.07
N LEU A 110 -14.76 -4.15 -9.44
CA LEU A 110 -13.75 -3.25 -9.96
C LEU A 110 -12.43 -3.50 -9.24
N SER A 111 -11.40 -3.89 -10.01
CA SER A 111 -10.03 -4.05 -9.50
C SER A 111 -9.23 -2.77 -9.69
N LEU A 112 -8.59 -2.31 -8.62
CA LEU A 112 -7.80 -1.08 -8.57
C LEU A 112 -6.30 -1.42 -8.62
N ASP A 113 -5.82 -1.88 -9.79
CA ASP A 113 -4.47 -2.45 -9.98
C ASP A 113 -3.47 -1.36 -10.39
N ALA A 114 -3.14 -0.49 -9.45
CA ALA A 114 -2.25 0.63 -9.70
C ALA A 114 -0.78 0.24 -9.52
N HIS A 115 0.01 0.25 -10.60
CA HIS A 115 1.45 -0.03 -10.56
C HIS A 115 2.33 1.22 -10.58
N ASP A 116 1.75 2.40 -10.75
CA ASP A 116 2.43 3.70 -10.76
C ASP A 116 1.47 4.82 -10.37
N LEU A 117 1.95 6.05 -10.27
CA LEU A 117 1.12 7.21 -9.94
C LEU A 117 0.02 7.48 -10.97
N ALA A 118 0.28 7.24 -12.25
CA ALA A 118 -0.71 7.45 -13.30
C ALA A 118 -1.87 6.46 -13.15
N ALA A 119 -1.57 5.21 -12.83
CA ALA A 119 -2.57 4.18 -12.56
C ALA A 119 -3.38 4.46 -11.27
N ILE A 120 -2.76 5.07 -10.24
CA ILE A 120 -3.51 5.54 -9.05
C ILE A 120 -4.52 6.64 -9.44
N PHE A 121 -4.14 7.61 -10.27
CA PHE A 121 -5.07 8.62 -10.74
C PHE A 121 -6.19 8.02 -11.59
N GLN A 122 -5.86 7.04 -12.43
CA GLN A 122 -6.86 6.32 -13.23
C GLN A 122 -7.85 5.57 -12.32
N SER A 123 -7.36 4.85 -11.29
CA SER A 123 -8.23 4.11 -10.38
C SER A 123 -9.21 5.01 -9.61
N ILE A 124 -8.79 6.24 -9.26
CA ILE A 124 -9.70 7.24 -8.69
C ILE A 124 -10.79 7.64 -9.70
N GLY A 125 -10.42 7.81 -10.97
CA GLY A 125 -11.35 8.06 -12.06
C GLY A 125 -12.35 6.92 -12.28
N ASP A 126 -11.85 5.67 -12.26
CA ASP A 126 -12.67 4.47 -12.45
C ASP A 126 -13.69 4.31 -11.33
N VAL A 127 -13.31 4.56 -10.07
CA VAL A 127 -14.23 4.61 -8.93
C VAL A 127 -15.26 5.73 -9.13
N GLY A 128 -14.81 6.91 -9.59
CA GLY A 128 -15.70 8.04 -9.92
C GLY A 128 -16.73 7.67 -10.98
N CYS A 129 -16.32 6.98 -12.03
CA CYS A 129 -17.22 6.50 -13.10
C CYS A 129 -18.21 5.46 -12.58
N ALA A 130 -17.73 4.42 -11.90
CA ALA A 130 -18.56 3.33 -11.38
C ALA A 130 -19.60 3.81 -10.34
N THR A 131 -19.31 4.90 -9.64
CA THR A 131 -20.18 5.44 -8.59
C THR A 131 -20.98 6.68 -9.00
N GLY A 132 -20.77 7.21 -10.22
CA GLY A 132 -21.37 8.46 -10.68
C GLY A 132 -20.73 9.73 -10.07
N ALA A 133 -19.60 9.62 -9.36
CA ALA A 133 -18.90 10.74 -8.71
C ALA A 133 -17.78 11.33 -9.58
N ILE A 134 -17.97 11.42 -10.89
CA ILE A 134 -16.95 11.81 -11.88
C ILE A 134 -16.35 13.18 -11.56
N ALA A 135 -17.16 14.17 -11.22
CA ALA A 135 -16.69 15.52 -10.91
C ALA A 135 -15.81 15.56 -9.66
N ALA A 136 -16.18 14.81 -8.61
CA ALA A 136 -15.37 14.71 -7.38
C ALA A 136 -14.04 13.99 -7.65
N ALA A 137 -14.05 12.91 -8.43
CA ALA A 137 -12.83 12.19 -8.81
C ALA A 137 -11.89 13.09 -9.63
N HIS A 138 -12.40 13.84 -10.59
CA HIS A 138 -11.61 14.79 -11.35
C HIS A 138 -10.99 15.88 -10.46
N ALA A 139 -11.80 16.50 -9.58
CA ALA A 139 -11.31 17.53 -8.66
C ALA A 139 -10.20 17.00 -7.73
N LEU A 140 -10.39 15.78 -7.20
CA LEU A 140 -9.39 15.12 -6.36
C LEU A 140 -8.06 14.90 -7.11
N VAL A 141 -8.11 14.35 -8.32
CA VAL A 141 -6.90 14.11 -9.14
C VAL A 141 -6.19 15.42 -9.49
N VAL A 142 -6.94 16.48 -9.81
CA VAL A 142 -6.38 17.82 -10.08
C VAL A 142 -5.66 18.35 -8.84
N ASP A 143 -6.26 18.23 -7.66
CA ASP A 143 -5.62 18.65 -6.40
C ASP A 143 -4.35 17.85 -6.11
N MET A 144 -4.40 16.52 -6.23
CA MET A 144 -3.23 15.66 -6.04
C MET A 144 -2.07 16.07 -6.96
N ARG A 145 -2.34 16.28 -8.25
CA ARG A 145 -1.33 16.71 -9.23
C ARG A 145 -0.75 18.08 -8.88
N ARG A 146 -1.57 19.02 -8.42
CA ARG A 146 -1.14 20.35 -7.97
C ARG A 146 -0.18 20.23 -6.78
N ARG A 147 -0.50 19.40 -5.80
CA ARG A 147 0.34 19.15 -4.59
C ARG A 147 1.66 18.48 -4.97
N ILE A 148 1.64 17.48 -5.83
CA ILE A 148 2.85 16.84 -6.38
C ILE A 148 3.75 17.87 -7.07
N ALA A 149 3.18 18.72 -7.91
CA ALA A 149 3.93 19.77 -8.59
C ALA A 149 4.53 20.80 -7.60
N ALA A 150 3.86 21.06 -6.49
CA ALA A 150 4.38 21.95 -5.44
C ALA A 150 5.61 21.34 -4.75
N VAL A 151 5.57 20.02 -4.40
CA VAL A 151 6.73 19.32 -3.84
C VAL A 151 7.91 19.34 -4.82
N ARG A 152 7.69 18.96 -6.09
CA ARG A 152 8.73 19.01 -7.14
C ARG A 152 9.42 20.37 -7.23
N ARG A 153 8.64 21.46 -7.26
CA ARG A 153 9.22 22.82 -7.31
C ARG A 153 10.05 23.16 -6.08
N ARG A 154 9.59 22.73 -4.89
CA ARG A 154 10.28 23.00 -3.60
C ARG A 154 11.66 22.36 -3.54
N VAL A 155 11.85 21.22 -4.20
CA VAL A 155 13.10 20.44 -4.14
C VAL A 155 13.94 20.55 -5.42
N ALA A 156 13.46 21.24 -6.47
CA ALA A 156 14.04 21.22 -7.82
C ALA A 156 15.52 21.63 -7.88
N GLU A 157 15.94 22.59 -7.04
CA GLU A 157 17.32 23.13 -7.04
C GLU A 157 18.17 22.55 -5.91
N ARG A 158 17.62 21.60 -5.13
CA ARG A 158 18.35 20.95 -4.03
C ARG A 158 19.22 19.80 -4.55
N PRO A 159 20.37 19.52 -3.91
CA PRO A 159 21.10 18.28 -4.16
C PRO A 159 20.17 17.07 -4.04
N ARG A 160 20.44 16.03 -4.81
CA ARG A 160 19.64 14.79 -4.79
C ARG A 160 20.35 13.72 -3.93
N PRO A 161 20.01 13.60 -2.64
CA PRO A 161 20.57 12.57 -1.79
C PRO A 161 20.27 11.17 -2.32
N ARG A 162 21.21 10.26 -2.16
CA ARG A 162 21.06 8.84 -2.47
C ARG A 162 20.20 8.17 -1.39
N VAL A 163 19.09 7.60 -1.80
CA VAL A 163 18.07 7.05 -0.89
C VAL A 163 17.97 5.54 -1.06
N LEU A 164 18.14 4.80 0.02
CA LEU A 164 17.75 3.41 0.12
C LEU A 164 16.41 3.34 0.85
N ALA A 165 15.37 2.82 0.22
CA ALA A 165 14.10 2.54 0.87
C ALA A 165 13.93 1.03 1.09
N LEU A 166 13.41 0.64 2.25
CA LEU A 166 13.16 -0.74 2.63
C LEU A 166 11.68 -0.91 2.97
N GLU A 167 10.97 -1.65 2.12
CA GLU A 167 9.54 -1.97 2.30
C GLU A 167 9.31 -3.24 3.13
N TRP A 168 10.38 -3.94 3.50
CA TRP A 168 10.39 -5.07 4.43
C TRP A 168 11.80 -5.27 4.96
N LEU A 169 11.97 -5.88 6.13
CA LEU A 169 13.29 -6.01 6.76
C LEU A 169 13.80 -7.45 6.83
N ASP A 170 12.93 -8.46 6.87
CA ASP A 170 13.40 -9.84 6.87
C ASP A 170 12.44 -10.79 6.14
N PRO A 171 12.82 -11.24 4.94
CA PRO A 171 13.99 -10.78 4.18
C PRO A 171 13.83 -9.31 3.72
N PRO A 172 14.92 -8.57 3.46
CA PRO A 172 14.79 -7.18 3.02
C PRO A 172 14.19 -7.09 1.61
N TYR A 173 13.22 -6.16 1.43
CA TYR A 173 12.62 -5.82 0.15
C TYR A 173 12.87 -4.36 -0.18
N VAL A 174 13.28 -4.11 -1.41
CA VAL A 174 13.40 -2.76 -1.99
C VAL A 174 12.14 -2.40 -2.79
N PRO A 175 11.83 -1.09 -2.91
CA PRO A 175 10.53 -0.64 -3.39
C PRO A 175 10.28 -0.89 -4.87
N GLY A 176 9.03 -1.10 -5.15
CA GLY A 176 8.45 -1.16 -6.47
C GLY A 176 7.28 -0.20 -6.66
N HIS A 177 6.46 -0.49 -7.67
CA HIS A 177 5.22 0.21 -8.00
C HIS A 177 5.42 1.73 -8.10
N TRP A 178 4.72 2.51 -7.26
CA TRP A 178 4.73 3.99 -7.23
C TRP A 178 5.78 4.58 -6.30
N VAL A 179 6.34 3.81 -5.35
CA VAL A 179 7.25 4.34 -4.33
C VAL A 179 8.53 4.93 -4.93
N PRO A 180 9.18 4.32 -5.94
CA PRO A 180 10.30 4.93 -6.63
C PRO A 180 9.97 6.29 -7.25
N GLU A 181 8.77 6.45 -7.84
CA GLU A 181 8.32 7.74 -8.39
C GLU A 181 8.10 8.79 -7.28
N LEU A 182 7.59 8.38 -6.11
CA LEU A 182 7.43 9.28 -4.96
C LEU A 182 8.78 9.78 -4.46
N ILE A 183 9.80 8.91 -4.37
CA ILE A 183 11.15 9.28 -3.95
C ILE A 183 11.78 10.26 -4.93
N ASP A 184 11.64 10.02 -6.25
CA ASP A 184 12.10 10.94 -7.29
C ASP A 184 11.43 12.31 -7.18
N ILE A 185 10.11 12.36 -7.02
CA ILE A 185 9.34 13.60 -6.84
C ILE A 185 9.76 14.34 -5.57
N ALA A 186 10.07 13.62 -4.50
CA ALA A 186 10.55 14.16 -3.24
C ALA A 186 12.00 14.66 -3.28
N GLY A 187 12.71 14.49 -4.43
CA GLY A 187 14.05 14.98 -4.67
C GLY A 187 15.17 14.00 -4.29
N GLY A 188 14.86 12.73 -4.01
CA GLY A 188 15.86 11.69 -3.77
C GLY A 188 16.29 10.96 -5.04
N GLU A 189 17.46 10.33 -4.99
CA GLU A 189 17.95 9.37 -5.98
C GLU A 189 17.86 7.96 -5.37
N LEU A 190 16.88 7.16 -5.81
CA LEU A 190 16.71 5.80 -5.32
C LEU A 190 17.88 4.92 -5.77
N VAL A 191 18.58 4.25 -4.83
CA VAL A 191 19.76 3.42 -5.13
C VAL A 191 19.43 1.95 -5.39
N ALA A 192 18.28 1.46 -4.92
CA ALA A 192 17.78 0.11 -5.18
C ALA A 192 16.25 0.10 -5.20
N GLY A 193 15.67 -0.55 -6.20
CA GLY A 193 14.22 -0.58 -6.47
C GLY A 193 13.92 -0.28 -7.93
N ALA A 194 12.66 -0.45 -8.34
CA ALA A 194 12.27 -0.20 -9.72
C ALA A 194 10.81 0.25 -9.82
N ALA A 195 10.57 1.43 -10.42
CA ALA A 195 9.23 1.92 -10.72
C ALA A 195 8.46 0.95 -11.64
N ARG A 196 7.15 0.83 -11.45
CA ARG A 196 6.24 0.01 -12.28
C ARG A 196 6.54 -1.49 -12.27
N ARG A 197 7.34 -1.95 -11.33
CA ARG A 197 7.69 -3.35 -11.09
C ARG A 197 7.26 -3.73 -9.69
N PRO A 198 6.97 -4.99 -9.40
CA PRO A 198 6.81 -5.43 -8.02
C PRO A 198 8.04 -5.13 -7.18
N SER A 199 7.83 -4.84 -5.90
CA SER A 199 8.91 -4.80 -4.91
C SER A 199 9.61 -6.15 -4.88
N TYR A 200 10.92 -6.19 -4.70
CA TYR A 200 11.69 -7.42 -4.80
C TYR A 200 12.65 -7.59 -3.64
N ARG A 201 12.87 -8.85 -3.29
CA ARG A 201 13.81 -9.26 -2.26
C ARG A 201 15.25 -9.00 -2.70
N VAL A 202 16.05 -8.56 -1.75
CA VAL A 202 17.51 -8.44 -1.86
C VAL A 202 18.17 -9.12 -0.66
N GLU A 203 19.49 -9.21 -0.66
CA GLU A 203 20.22 -9.69 0.51
C GLU A 203 20.85 -8.52 1.27
N TRP A 204 20.95 -8.63 2.60
CA TRP A 204 21.60 -7.60 3.41
C TRP A 204 23.06 -7.33 2.98
N SER A 205 23.77 -8.38 2.54
CA SER A 205 25.15 -8.25 1.99
C SER A 205 25.21 -7.31 0.79
N ASP A 206 24.20 -7.38 -0.10
CA ASP A 206 24.14 -6.54 -1.30
C ASP A 206 23.90 -5.07 -0.92
N LEU A 207 23.05 -4.84 0.09
CA LEU A 207 22.78 -3.50 0.59
C LEU A 207 24.03 -2.87 1.25
N HIS A 208 24.78 -3.65 2.01
CA HIS A 208 26.05 -3.20 2.61
C HIS A 208 27.17 -3.03 1.58
N ALA A 209 27.08 -3.68 0.43
CA ALA A 209 28.06 -3.54 -0.66
C ALA A 209 27.78 -2.35 -1.60
N LEU A 210 26.69 -1.60 -1.39
CA LEU A 210 26.37 -0.42 -2.21
C LEU A 210 27.51 0.61 -2.14
N ALA A 211 28.02 1.01 -3.30
CA ALA A 211 29.10 1.99 -3.42
C ALA A 211 28.78 3.01 -4.51
N PRO A 212 28.73 4.32 -4.21
CA PRO A 212 28.81 4.92 -2.86
C PRO A 212 27.61 4.52 -1.99
N HIS A 213 27.78 4.57 -0.68
CA HIS A 213 26.70 4.31 0.26
C HIS A 213 25.51 5.29 0.08
N PRO A 214 24.27 4.91 0.41
CA PRO A 214 23.17 5.84 0.47
C PRO A 214 23.42 6.92 1.54
N ASP A 215 22.91 8.12 1.29
CA ASP A 215 22.93 9.22 2.28
C ASP A 215 21.85 8.99 3.34
N VAL A 216 20.70 8.43 2.91
CA VAL A 216 19.51 8.24 3.75
C VAL A 216 18.95 6.83 3.54
N VAL A 217 18.57 6.17 4.64
CA VAL A 217 17.73 4.97 4.63
C VAL A 217 16.33 5.31 5.11
N LEU A 218 15.34 4.94 4.33
CA LEU A 218 13.91 5.02 4.68
C LEU A 218 13.40 3.63 5.03
N VAL A 219 12.97 3.42 6.26
CA VAL A 219 12.36 2.17 6.73
C VAL A 219 10.84 2.35 6.71
N MET A 220 10.16 1.58 5.85
CA MET A 220 8.73 1.74 5.58
C MET A 220 8.05 0.39 5.26
N PRO A 221 8.07 -0.58 6.21
CA PRO A 221 7.54 -1.92 5.99
C PRO A 221 6.07 -1.88 5.61
N CYS A 222 5.71 -2.59 4.54
CA CYS A 222 4.36 -2.61 4.01
C CYS A 222 3.33 -3.02 5.08
N GLY A 223 2.29 -2.19 5.26
CA GLY A 223 1.23 -2.42 6.23
C GLY A 223 1.55 -2.01 7.67
N PHE A 224 2.78 -1.61 7.99
CA PHE A 224 3.13 -1.15 9.33
C PHE A 224 2.86 0.35 9.51
N ASP A 225 2.31 0.69 10.67
CA ASP A 225 2.26 2.08 11.14
C ASP A 225 3.63 2.55 11.63
N LEU A 226 3.72 3.81 12.06
CA LEU A 226 4.99 4.37 12.52
C LEU A 226 5.52 3.68 13.79
N VAL A 227 4.63 3.25 14.69
CA VAL A 227 5.01 2.59 15.96
C VAL A 227 5.56 1.20 15.67
N GLU A 228 4.88 0.45 14.83
CA GLU A 228 5.31 -0.87 14.36
C GLU A 228 6.62 -0.78 13.57
N THR A 229 6.73 0.20 12.67
CA THR A 229 7.96 0.45 11.89
C THR A 229 9.16 0.72 12.80
N ARG A 230 9.00 1.56 13.82
CA ARG A 230 10.08 1.84 14.79
C ARG A 230 10.46 0.62 15.61
N ARG A 231 9.47 -0.16 16.04
CA ARG A 231 9.70 -1.41 16.77
C ARG A 231 10.49 -2.40 15.92
N GLU A 232 10.09 -2.54 14.66
CA GLU A 232 10.76 -3.45 13.73
C GLU A 232 12.16 -2.96 13.38
N ALA A 233 12.34 -1.68 13.06
CA ALA A 233 13.67 -1.10 12.82
C ALA A 233 14.63 -1.32 14.01
N SER A 234 14.12 -1.26 15.25
CA SER A 234 14.93 -1.54 16.45
C SER A 234 15.41 -3.00 16.51
N ARG A 235 14.61 -3.96 16.05
CA ARG A 235 15.03 -5.38 15.97
C ARG A 235 16.18 -5.58 14.97
N TYR A 236 16.22 -4.78 13.92
CA TYR A 236 17.24 -4.84 12.86
C TYR A 236 18.28 -3.71 12.96
N ALA A 237 18.38 -3.03 14.10
CA ALA A 237 19.28 -1.89 14.28
C ALA A 237 20.71 -2.17 13.85
N THR A 238 21.27 -3.34 14.20
CA THR A 238 22.64 -3.74 13.83
C THR A 238 22.79 -3.88 12.30
N ARG A 239 21.76 -4.34 11.59
CA ARG A 239 21.78 -4.48 10.12
C ARG A 239 21.58 -3.14 9.41
N LEU A 240 20.80 -2.23 10.00
CA LEU A 240 20.61 -0.88 9.49
C LEU A 240 21.83 0.01 9.74
N GLN A 241 22.58 -0.31 10.80
CA GLN A 241 23.78 0.43 11.17
C GLN A 241 24.86 0.32 10.08
N GLY A 242 25.43 1.45 9.67
CA GLY A 242 26.45 1.49 8.63
C GLY A 242 25.93 1.47 7.18
N LEU A 243 24.61 1.39 6.96
CA LEU A 243 24.06 1.54 5.62
C LEU A 243 24.05 3.00 5.13
N ALA A 244 23.77 3.96 6.02
CA ALA A 244 23.73 5.39 5.71
C ALA A 244 24.02 6.24 6.94
N GLY A 245 24.22 7.56 6.71
CA GLY A 245 24.34 8.55 7.77
C GLY A 245 23.07 8.79 8.56
N ALA A 246 21.91 8.66 7.91
CA ALA A 246 20.58 8.87 8.52
C ALA A 246 19.64 7.69 8.22
N VAL A 247 18.86 7.29 9.23
CA VAL A 247 17.81 6.26 9.11
C VAL A 247 16.50 6.84 9.62
N HIS A 248 15.48 6.88 8.78
CA HIS A 248 14.16 7.39 9.10
C HIS A 248 13.10 6.30 8.99
N CYS A 249 12.26 6.18 10.03
CA CYS A 249 11.08 5.33 10.03
C CYS A 249 9.86 6.12 9.55
N LEU A 250 9.10 5.54 8.64
CA LEU A 250 7.90 6.15 8.06
C LEU A 250 6.67 5.28 8.32
N ASP A 251 5.50 5.89 8.37
CA ASP A 251 4.21 5.20 8.41
C ASP A 251 3.85 4.71 7.00
N ALA A 252 4.20 3.45 6.72
CA ALA A 252 3.93 2.87 5.42
C ALA A 252 2.44 2.57 5.22
N SER A 253 1.77 2.10 6.26
CA SER A 253 0.34 1.77 6.22
C SER A 253 -0.50 2.96 5.80
N ALA A 254 -0.24 4.13 6.37
CA ALA A 254 -1.02 5.34 6.09
C ALA A 254 -0.71 5.95 4.71
N TYR A 255 0.55 5.90 4.23
CA TYR A 255 0.99 6.82 3.17
C TYR A 255 1.68 6.15 1.98
N PHE A 256 2.14 4.90 2.09
CA PHE A 256 2.98 4.31 1.04
C PHE A 256 2.51 2.95 0.55
N SER A 257 1.88 2.14 1.41
CA SER A 257 1.46 0.77 1.09
C SER A 257 0.11 0.67 0.37
N ARG A 258 -0.64 1.78 0.28
CA ARG A 258 -1.99 1.81 -0.28
C ARG A 258 -2.07 2.78 -1.45
N SER A 259 -2.58 2.31 -2.58
CA SER A 259 -2.75 3.09 -3.82
C SER A 259 -3.93 4.07 -3.73
N GLY A 260 -3.86 5.05 -2.84
CA GLY A 260 -4.94 6.00 -2.60
C GLY A 260 -4.48 7.45 -2.47
N PRO A 261 -5.40 8.40 -2.25
CA PRO A 261 -5.07 9.84 -2.23
C PRO A 261 -4.03 10.25 -1.19
N ARG A 262 -3.91 9.52 -0.08
CA ARG A 262 -2.97 9.84 1.00
C ARG A 262 -1.49 9.70 0.63
N ILE A 263 -1.16 9.07 -0.50
CA ILE A 263 0.23 9.02 -1.00
C ILE A 263 0.82 10.43 -1.21
N VAL A 264 -0.03 11.42 -1.49
CA VAL A 264 0.42 12.81 -1.66
C VAL A 264 0.78 13.45 -0.32
N ASP A 265 0.12 13.05 0.78
CA ASP A 265 0.52 13.45 2.13
C ASP A 265 1.89 12.84 2.49
N GLY A 266 2.15 11.61 2.04
CA GLY A 266 3.44 10.93 2.17
C GLY A 266 4.60 11.64 1.46
N LEU A 267 4.35 12.38 0.38
CA LEU A 267 5.40 13.12 -0.34
C LEU A 267 6.07 14.20 0.51
N ASP A 268 5.31 14.93 1.31
CA ASP A 268 5.86 15.93 2.21
C ASP A 268 6.74 15.29 3.30
N MET A 269 6.34 14.11 3.79
CA MET A 269 7.13 13.32 4.73
C MET A 269 8.42 12.79 4.10
N LEU A 270 8.34 12.27 2.86
CA LEU A 270 9.53 11.83 2.11
C LEU A 270 10.51 12.98 1.91
N ALA A 271 10.04 14.12 1.40
CA ALA A 271 10.89 15.27 1.19
C ALA A 271 11.53 15.75 2.50
N SER A 272 10.78 15.75 3.61
CA SER A 272 11.33 16.09 4.92
C SER A 272 12.39 15.09 5.37
N ALA A 273 12.14 13.79 5.27
CA ALA A 273 13.08 12.74 5.68
C ALA A 273 14.36 12.73 4.82
N ILE A 274 14.23 12.92 3.50
CA ILE A 274 15.37 12.93 2.57
C ILE A 274 16.32 14.10 2.84
N PHE A 275 15.81 15.23 3.32
CA PHE A 275 16.60 16.45 3.54
C PHE A 275 16.83 16.78 5.02
N SER A 276 16.39 15.94 5.95
CA SER A 276 16.75 16.07 7.35
C SER A 276 18.04 15.29 7.61
N SER A 277 19.17 15.99 7.49
CA SER A 277 20.49 15.49 7.91
C SER A 277 20.75 15.83 9.37
#